data_aa404bafabec3b38a21e5b3fbed13ba9
#
_entry.id   aa404bafabec3b38a21e5b3fbed13ba9
#
_cell.length_a   1.000
_cell.length_b   1.000
_cell.length_c   1.000
_cell.angle_alpha   90.00
_cell.angle_beta   90.00
_cell.angle_gamma   90.00
#
_symmetry.space_group_name_H-M   'P 1'
#
loop_
_entity.id
_entity.type
_entity.pdbx_description
1 polymer ?
#
loop_
_entity_poly.entity_id
_entity_poly.type
_entity_poly.pdbx_seq_one_letter_code
_entity_poly.pdbx_strand_id
1 'polypeptide(L)'
;GGPAPSPAPTVRAGGVNVPFAGAEFSGDAWAWAQQDGLTTLMLADGLGHGLAAARASSAAVEQLYRAPELSPADLLRRLEGALRDTRGAAVAVAQLDVAAGRLLFAGIGNIGARLRTGATWKPLLSRPGIVGAHRAARLPQHEAAWGDDCLLVLHSDGLPSRWSPGPAAHSTSLDPAVIAAVIVRDASSPARPVRDDTTVAVLSPSPPDRLP
;
A
#
# COMPACT_ATOMS: atom_id res chain seq x y z
N GLY A 1 13.49 7.29 40.76
CA GLY A 1 13.14 6.62 39.53
C GLY A 1 12.32 7.58 38.70
N GLY A 2 12.85 7.98 37.53
CA GLY A 2 12.05 8.71 36.54
C GLY A 2 11.01 7.78 35.91
N PRO A 3 9.92 8.30 35.35
CA PRO A 3 8.96 7.50 34.63
C PRO A 3 9.67 6.74 33.51
N ALA A 4 9.29 5.46 33.33
CA ALA A 4 9.79 4.67 32.19
C ALA A 4 9.45 5.41 30.88
N PRO A 5 10.36 5.44 29.90
CA PRO A 5 10.06 6.07 28.61
C PRO A 5 8.81 5.40 28.04
N SER A 6 7.85 6.21 27.60
CA SER A 6 6.69 5.70 26.86
C SER A 6 7.17 4.87 25.68
N PRO A 7 6.59 3.69 25.43
CA PRO A 7 6.96 2.89 24.26
C PRO A 7 6.82 3.76 23.01
N ALA A 8 7.80 3.63 22.10
CA ALA A 8 7.76 4.35 20.84
C ALA A 8 6.45 4.02 20.11
N PRO A 9 5.80 5.00 19.46
CA PRO A 9 4.60 4.74 18.69
C PRO A 9 4.93 3.71 17.63
N THR A 10 4.10 2.68 17.52
CA THR A 10 4.28 1.57 16.58
C THR A 10 3.21 1.63 15.51
N VAL A 11 3.49 1.01 14.36
CA VAL A 11 2.58 0.89 13.24
C VAL A 11 2.40 -0.58 12.88
N ARG A 12 1.22 -0.92 12.40
CA ARG A 12 0.89 -2.25 11.89
C ARG A 12 0.59 -2.17 10.40
N ALA A 13 1.00 -3.19 9.66
CA ALA A 13 0.65 -3.38 8.27
C ALA A 13 -0.11 -4.69 8.10
N GLY A 14 -1.05 -4.72 7.17
CA GLY A 14 -1.77 -5.91 6.79
C GLY A 14 -2.49 -5.72 5.48
N GLY A 15 -2.82 -6.82 4.81
CA GLY A 15 -3.50 -6.73 3.53
C GLY A 15 -4.08 -8.07 3.11
N VAL A 16 -4.84 -8.03 2.03
CA VAL A 16 -5.39 -9.19 1.34
C VAL A 16 -5.14 -9.08 -0.14
N ASN A 17 -4.92 -10.22 -0.78
CA ASN A 17 -4.79 -10.36 -2.23
C ASN A 17 -5.73 -11.47 -2.67
N VAL A 18 -6.71 -11.14 -3.50
CA VAL A 18 -7.74 -12.06 -3.99
C VAL A 18 -7.56 -12.22 -5.50
N PRO A 19 -7.03 -13.36 -5.97
CA PRO A 19 -6.93 -13.64 -7.40
C PRO A 19 -8.31 -13.64 -8.06
N PHE A 20 -8.38 -13.10 -9.28
CA PHE A 20 -9.61 -13.06 -10.04
C PHE A 20 -10.06 -14.46 -10.45
N ALA A 21 -11.35 -14.73 -10.30
CA ALA A 21 -12.00 -15.98 -10.71
C ALA A 21 -11.31 -17.26 -10.19
N GLY A 22 -10.62 -17.18 -9.04
CA GLY A 22 -9.90 -18.32 -8.48
C GLY A 22 -8.65 -18.72 -9.27
N ALA A 23 -8.05 -17.79 -10.02
CA ALA A 23 -6.79 -18.02 -10.72
C ALA A 23 -5.69 -18.49 -9.76
N GLU A 24 -4.77 -19.31 -10.25
CA GLU A 24 -3.64 -19.82 -9.46
C GLU A 24 -2.68 -18.70 -9.06
N PHE A 25 -2.53 -17.68 -9.92
CA PHE A 25 -1.63 -16.55 -9.69
C PHE A 25 -2.41 -15.24 -9.79
N SER A 26 -2.25 -14.39 -8.79
CA SER A 26 -2.63 -12.99 -8.87
C SER A 26 -1.54 -12.19 -9.58
N GLY A 27 -1.92 -11.27 -10.45
CA GLY A 27 -1.00 -10.27 -11.03
C GLY A 27 -0.55 -9.23 -10.01
N ASP A 28 -1.29 -9.10 -8.90
CA ASP A 28 -1.00 -8.19 -7.82
C ASP A 28 -0.01 -8.78 -6.81
N ALA A 29 0.75 -7.91 -6.16
CA ALA A 29 1.50 -8.23 -4.96
C ALA A 29 1.55 -7.03 -4.02
N TRP A 30 1.61 -7.28 -2.72
CA TRP A 30 1.87 -6.27 -1.73
C TRP A 30 2.87 -6.78 -0.72
N ALA A 31 3.61 -5.87 -0.12
CA ALA A 31 4.57 -6.18 0.93
C ALA A 31 4.84 -4.96 1.80
N TRP A 32 5.41 -5.20 2.96
CA TRP A 32 5.90 -4.16 3.83
C TRP A 32 7.24 -4.56 4.47
N ALA A 33 8.03 -3.57 4.81
CA ALA A 33 9.30 -3.77 5.46
C ALA A 33 9.53 -2.67 6.50
N GLN A 34 10.30 -3.00 7.53
CA GLN A 34 10.73 -2.04 8.55
C GLN A 34 12.25 -2.03 8.63
N GLN A 35 12.83 -0.83 8.60
CA GLN A 35 14.26 -0.61 8.81
C GLN A 35 14.52 0.79 9.35
N ASP A 36 15.38 0.89 10.36
CA ASP A 36 15.86 2.16 10.92
C ASP A 36 14.72 3.13 11.35
N GLY A 37 13.64 2.58 11.91
CA GLY A 37 12.47 3.36 12.32
C GLY A 37 11.51 3.75 11.21
N LEU A 38 11.83 3.40 9.96
CA LEU A 38 10.95 3.57 8.80
C LEU A 38 10.13 2.31 8.56
N THR A 39 8.86 2.50 8.20
CA THR A 39 7.97 1.43 7.73
C THR A 39 7.55 1.75 6.31
N THR A 40 7.89 0.87 5.37
CA THR A 40 7.56 1.04 3.94
C THR A 40 6.54 0.00 3.53
N LEU A 41 5.41 0.45 2.95
CA LEU A 41 4.35 -0.37 2.36
C LEU A 41 4.39 -0.20 0.84
N MET A 42 4.29 -1.30 0.11
CA MET A 42 4.20 -1.32 -1.35
C MET A 42 3.02 -2.15 -1.80
N LEU A 43 2.36 -1.70 -2.87
CA LEU A 43 1.43 -2.48 -3.67
C LEU A 43 1.82 -2.35 -5.14
N ALA A 44 1.93 -3.48 -5.82
CA ALA A 44 2.28 -3.56 -7.23
C ALA A 44 1.22 -4.41 -7.97
N ASP A 45 0.76 -3.90 -9.10
CA ASP A 45 -0.15 -4.57 -10.04
C ASP A 45 0.61 -4.78 -11.36
N GLY A 46 0.97 -6.02 -11.64
CA GLY A 46 1.69 -6.40 -12.85
C GLY A 46 0.82 -6.30 -14.09
N LEU A 47 1.35 -5.69 -15.16
CA LEU A 47 0.59 -5.45 -16.37
C LEU A 47 0.07 -6.74 -17.02
N GLY A 48 -1.24 -6.82 -17.22
CA GLY A 48 -1.93 -7.98 -17.76
C GLY A 48 -2.39 -8.92 -16.63
N HIS A 49 -2.33 -10.22 -16.87
CA HIS A 49 -2.81 -11.25 -15.93
C HIS A 49 -1.92 -12.48 -15.92
N GLY A 50 -2.13 -13.34 -14.91
CA GLY A 50 -1.45 -14.63 -14.78
C GLY A 50 0.03 -14.49 -14.45
N LEU A 51 0.82 -15.52 -14.76
CA LEU A 51 2.22 -15.65 -14.33
C LEU A 51 3.12 -14.49 -14.77
N ALA A 52 2.89 -13.91 -15.96
CA ALA A 52 3.72 -12.81 -16.45
C ALA A 52 3.50 -11.51 -15.65
N ALA A 53 2.26 -11.23 -15.25
CA ALA A 53 1.91 -10.14 -14.36
C ALA A 53 2.46 -10.40 -12.94
N ALA A 54 2.28 -11.61 -12.41
CA ALA A 54 2.81 -12.03 -11.12
C ALA A 54 4.34 -11.90 -11.02
N ARG A 55 5.07 -12.17 -12.11
CA ARG A 55 6.53 -11.97 -12.14
C ARG A 55 6.92 -10.50 -12.00
N ALA A 56 6.17 -9.58 -12.63
CA ALA A 56 6.45 -8.16 -12.52
C ALA A 56 6.19 -7.65 -11.10
N SER A 57 5.04 -7.97 -10.52
CA SER A 57 4.69 -7.54 -9.16
C SER A 57 5.60 -8.17 -8.09
N SER A 58 5.96 -9.44 -8.23
CA SER A 58 6.92 -10.12 -7.33
C SER A 58 8.31 -9.51 -7.41
N ALA A 59 8.79 -9.15 -8.61
CA ALA A 59 10.08 -8.48 -8.78
C ALA A 59 10.08 -7.09 -8.11
N ALA A 60 8.95 -6.37 -8.13
CA ALA A 60 8.82 -5.12 -7.41
C ALA A 60 8.95 -5.32 -5.90
N VAL A 61 8.25 -6.29 -5.33
CA VAL A 61 8.30 -6.63 -3.90
C VAL A 61 9.72 -7.05 -3.48
N GLU A 62 10.42 -7.82 -4.30
CA GLU A 62 11.81 -8.21 -4.02
C GLU A 62 12.73 -6.99 -3.87
N GLN A 63 12.52 -5.93 -4.68
CA GLN A 63 13.32 -4.72 -4.56
C GLN A 63 13.02 -3.93 -3.28
N LEU A 64 11.79 -3.96 -2.78
CA LEU A 64 11.48 -3.40 -1.48
C LEU A 64 12.31 -4.07 -0.37
N TYR A 65 12.36 -5.40 -0.35
CA TYR A 65 13.13 -6.12 0.66
C TYR A 65 14.64 -5.93 0.55
N ARG A 66 15.14 -5.64 -0.65
CA ARG A 66 16.57 -5.37 -0.88
C ARG A 66 17.01 -3.96 -0.46
N ALA A 67 16.09 -3.00 -0.43
CA ALA A 67 16.41 -1.61 -0.14
C ALA A 67 15.21 -0.91 0.54
N PRO A 68 14.80 -1.37 1.73
CA PRO A 68 13.62 -0.86 2.44
C PRO A 68 13.80 0.57 2.95
N GLU A 69 15.04 1.06 3.04
CA GLU A 69 15.39 2.41 3.48
C GLU A 69 15.17 3.49 2.41
N LEU A 70 15.05 3.09 1.14
CA LEU A 70 14.88 4.05 0.05
C LEU A 70 13.56 4.81 0.19
N SER A 71 13.62 6.11 -0.12
CA SER A 71 12.39 6.91 -0.22
C SER A 71 11.46 6.33 -1.30
N PRO A 72 10.14 6.58 -1.22
CA PRO A 72 9.20 6.09 -2.24
C PRO A 72 9.61 6.44 -3.68
N ALA A 73 10.07 7.67 -3.91
CA ALA A 73 10.50 8.09 -5.24
C ALA A 73 11.80 7.38 -5.69
N ASP A 74 12.75 7.15 -4.77
CA ASP A 74 13.99 6.45 -5.09
C ASP A 74 13.76 4.96 -5.33
N LEU A 75 12.87 4.35 -4.56
CA LEU A 75 12.47 2.95 -4.77
C LEU A 75 11.80 2.79 -6.14
N LEU A 76 10.87 3.68 -6.52
CA LEU A 76 10.26 3.66 -7.87
C LEU A 76 11.30 3.83 -8.97
N ARG A 77 12.31 4.70 -8.82
CA ARG A 77 13.43 4.83 -9.79
C ARG A 77 14.22 3.53 -9.91
N ARG A 78 14.48 2.86 -8.80
CA ARG A 78 15.15 1.56 -8.79
C ARG A 78 14.33 0.50 -9.53
N LEU A 79 13.01 0.50 -9.32
CA LEU A 79 12.08 -0.42 -9.97
C LEU A 79 12.04 -0.26 -11.49
N GLU A 80 12.26 0.93 -12.03
CA GLU A 80 12.34 1.14 -13.48
C GLU A 80 13.40 0.26 -14.16
N GLY A 81 14.54 0.06 -13.50
CA GLY A 81 15.59 -0.85 -13.97
C GLY A 81 15.23 -2.32 -13.75
N ALA A 82 14.69 -2.63 -12.56
CA ALA A 82 14.42 -4.01 -12.16
C ALA A 82 13.26 -4.66 -12.94
N LEU A 83 12.30 -3.87 -13.40
CA LEU A 83 11.11 -4.36 -14.14
C LEU A 83 11.26 -4.31 -15.66
N ARG A 84 12.41 -3.85 -16.20
CA ARG A 84 12.61 -3.64 -17.64
C ARG A 84 12.37 -4.90 -18.48
N ASP A 85 12.75 -6.07 -17.98
CA ASP A 85 12.61 -7.35 -18.68
C ASP A 85 11.30 -8.07 -18.32
N THR A 86 10.36 -7.34 -17.72
CA THR A 86 9.01 -7.81 -17.40
C THR A 86 7.98 -7.02 -18.23
N ARG A 87 6.70 -7.31 -18.03
CA ARG A 87 5.63 -6.50 -18.61
C ARG A 87 5.51 -5.11 -17.94
N GLY A 88 6.23 -4.88 -16.84
CA GLY A 88 6.06 -3.70 -16.01
C GLY A 88 4.86 -3.81 -15.06
N ALA A 89 4.71 -2.82 -14.22
CA ALA A 89 3.65 -2.78 -13.21
C ALA A 89 3.19 -1.35 -12.91
N ALA A 90 1.96 -1.20 -12.43
CA ALA A 90 1.56 -0.07 -11.62
C ALA A 90 2.08 -0.30 -10.21
N VAL A 91 2.69 0.70 -9.59
CA VAL A 91 3.28 0.55 -8.25
C VAL A 91 3.02 1.81 -7.42
N ALA A 92 2.56 1.60 -6.20
CA ALA A 92 2.50 2.64 -5.17
C ALA A 92 3.35 2.26 -3.96
N VAL A 93 4.07 3.23 -3.44
CA VAL A 93 4.95 3.09 -2.27
C VAL A 93 4.62 4.18 -1.27
N ALA A 94 4.44 3.78 -0.03
CA ALA A 94 4.28 4.67 1.10
C ALA A 94 5.34 4.35 2.16
N GLN A 95 6.03 5.36 2.65
CA GLN A 95 7.03 5.21 3.71
C GLN A 95 6.68 6.10 4.89
N LEU A 96 6.61 5.50 6.04
CA LEU A 96 6.22 6.14 7.29
C LEU A 96 7.41 6.23 8.24
N ASP A 97 7.71 7.45 8.65
CA ASP A 97 8.55 7.76 9.81
C ASP A 97 7.62 8.10 10.98
N VAL A 98 7.41 7.10 11.85
CA VAL A 98 6.48 7.24 12.98
C VAL A 98 6.99 8.27 14.00
N ALA A 99 8.31 8.30 14.25
CA ALA A 99 8.92 9.22 15.20
C ALA A 99 8.80 10.67 14.74
N ALA A 100 8.94 10.91 13.43
CA ALA A 100 8.75 12.24 12.84
C ALA A 100 7.28 12.58 12.55
N GLY A 101 6.35 11.64 12.69
CA GLY A 101 4.94 11.83 12.33
C GLY A 101 4.74 12.16 10.85
N ARG A 102 5.52 11.53 9.97
CA ARG A 102 5.61 11.88 8.55
C ARG A 102 5.41 10.68 7.64
N LEU A 103 4.47 10.80 6.72
CA LEU A 103 4.21 9.86 5.64
C LEU A 103 4.70 10.44 4.32
N LEU A 104 5.54 9.69 3.60
CA LEU A 104 5.92 9.96 2.22
C LEU A 104 5.17 8.99 1.30
N PHE A 105 4.73 9.47 0.14
CA PHE A 105 4.03 8.67 -0.86
C PHE A 105 4.50 8.99 -2.28
N ALA A 106 4.69 7.97 -3.10
CA ALA A 106 4.86 8.09 -4.53
C ALA A 106 4.21 6.90 -5.24
N GLY A 107 3.64 7.14 -6.43
CA GLY A 107 3.01 6.08 -7.21
C GLY A 107 3.09 6.35 -8.70
N ILE A 108 3.11 5.27 -9.48
CA ILE A 108 3.00 5.26 -10.94
C ILE A 108 1.94 4.23 -11.33
N GLY A 109 1.00 4.64 -12.17
CA GLY A 109 -0.09 3.80 -12.64
C GLY A 109 -1.39 4.03 -11.88
N ASN A 110 -2.25 3.04 -11.87
CA ASN A 110 -3.63 3.10 -11.40
C ASN A 110 -3.86 2.53 -9.99
N ILE A 111 -2.81 2.39 -9.19
CA ILE A 111 -2.97 2.02 -7.78
C ILE A 111 -3.67 3.17 -7.04
N GLY A 112 -4.78 2.86 -6.41
CA GLY A 112 -5.50 3.79 -5.54
C GLY A 112 -4.82 3.91 -4.18
N ALA A 113 -4.77 5.14 -3.66
CA ALA A 113 -4.25 5.41 -2.33
C ALA A 113 -5.11 6.44 -1.63
N ARG A 114 -5.49 6.18 -0.39
CA ARG A 114 -6.29 7.09 0.44
C ARG A 114 -5.72 7.15 1.85
N LEU A 115 -5.50 8.36 2.32
CA LEU A 115 -5.11 8.63 3.70
C LEU A 115 -6.32 9.19 4.46
N ARG A 116 -6.68 8.54 5.56
CA ARG A 116 -7.61 9.05 6.54
C ARG A 116 -6.84 9.81 7.63
N THR A 117 -7.36 10.95 8.02
CA THR A 117 -6.95 11.70 9.21
C THR A 117 -8.22 12.09 9.95
N GLY A 118 -8.41 11.59 11.15
CA GLY A 118 -9.67 11.72 11.88
C GLY A 118 -10.84 11.10 11.07
N ALA A 119 -11.83 11.91 10.73
CA ALA A 119 -12.99 11.50 9.91
C ALA A 119 -12.79 11.78 8.41
N THR A 120 -11.70 12.43 8.00
CA THR A 120 -11.51 12.92 6.63
C THR A 120 -10.64 11.97 5.83
N TRP A 121 -11.09 11.62 4.62
CA TRP A 121 -10.33 10.86 3.64
C TRP A 121 -9.80 11.76 2.54
N LYS A 122 -8.50 11.64 2.25
CA LYS A 122 -7.83 12.35 1.15
C LYS A 122 -7.21 11.34 0.19
N PRO A 123 -7.38 11.50 -1.13
CA PRO A 123 -6.64 10.70 -2.10
C PRO A 123 -5.17 11.12 -2.13
N LEU A 124 -4.28 10.15 -2.26
CA LEU A 124 -2.89 10.35 -2.64
C LEU A 124 -2.76 9.95 -4.12
N LEU A 125 -2.24 10.85 -4.95
CA LEU A 125 -2.30 10.69 -6.40
C LEU A 125 -1.04 10.02 -6.93
N SER A 126 -1.22 8.96 -7.70
CA SER A 126 -0.18 8.36 -8.52
C SER A 126 -0.05 9.08 -9.87
N ARG A 127 1.15 9.10 -10.42
CA ARG A 127 1.39 9.59 -11.77
C ARG A 127 0.95 8.53 -12.79
N PRO A 128 0.32 8.91 -13.91
CA PRO A 128 0.06 7.98 -15.00
C PRO A 128 1.36 7.36 -15.54
N GLY A 129 1.32 6.08 -15.88
CA GLY A 129 2.46 5.35 -16.44
C GLY A 129 2.53 3.90 -16.00
N ILE A 130 3.60 3.24 -16.41
CA ILE A 130 3.94 1.86 -16.07
C ILE A 130 5.42 1.83 -15.69
N VAL A 131 5.73 1.31 -14.50
CA VAL A 131 7.11 1.10 -14.04
C VAL A 131 7.75 0.00 -14.86
N GLY A 132 8.96 0.22 -15.33
CA GLY A 132 9.70 -0.70 -16.21
C GLY A 132 9.54 -0.42 -17.72
N ALA A 133 8.56 0.41 -18.12
CA ALA A 133 8.32 0.74 -19.53
C ALA A 133 8.98 2.05 -19.98
N HIS A 134 9.10 3.04 -19.11
CA HIS A 134 9.62 4.36 -19.45
C HIS A 134 10.32 5.01 -18.26
N ARG A 135 11.51 5.58 -18.48
CA ARG A 135 12.18 6.40 -17.47
C ARG A 135 11.38 7.66 -17.18
N ALA A 136 10.76 7.73 -16.02
CA ALA A 136 10.16 8.97 -15.55
C ALA A 136 11.27 9.97 -15.17
N ALA A 137 11.34 11.10 -15.89
CA ALA A 137 12.37 12.12 -15.66
C ALA A 137 12.27 12.75 -14.26
N ARG A 138 11.08 12.79 -13.68
CA ARG A 138 10.83 13.31 -12.33
C ARG A 138 9.63 12.60 -11.71
N LEU A 139 9.84 12.02 -10.53
CA LEU A 139 8.77 11.39 -9.75
C LEU A 139 8.38 12.36 -8.62
N PRO A 140 7.16 12.88 -8.62
CA PRO A 140 6.67 13.66 -7.49
C PRO A 140 6.52 12.72 -6.28
N GLN A 141 6.92 13.21 -5.12
CA GLN A 141 6.71 12.56 -3.84
C GLN A 141 5.83 13.48 -2.99
N HIS A 142 4.74 12.93 -2.50
CA HIS A 142 3.82 13.64 -1.62
C HIS A 142 4.24 13.41 -0.18
N GLU A 143 4.06 14.42 0.65
CA GLU A 143 4.26 14.36 2.08
C GLU A 143 2.96 14.68 2.79
N ALA A 144 2.68 13.92 3.87
CA ALA A 144 1.53 14.12 4.72
C ALA A 144 1.91 13.88 6.19
N ALA A 145 1.19 14.54 7.10
CA ALA A 145 1.31 14.26 8.53
C ALA A 145 0.70 12.87 8.85
N TRP A 146 1.31 12.20 9.83
CA TRP A 146 0.82 10.95 10.38
C TRP A 146 0.64 11.04 11.89
N GLY A 147 -0.47 10.53 12.39
CA GLY A 147 -0.80 10.48 13.83
C GLY A 147 -1.63 9.25 14.17
N ASP A 148 -2.04 9.16 15.43
CA ASP A 148 -2.78 8.00 15.97
C ASP A 148 -4.19 7.84 15.40
N ASP A 149 -4.70 8.86 14.73
CA ASP A 149 -6.00 8.88 14.05
C ASP A 149 -5.89 8.63 12.53
N CYS A 150 -4.68 8.35 12.03
CA CYS A 150 -4.43 8.09 10.62
C CYS A 150 -4.67 6.63 10.23
N LEU A 151 -5.04 6.41 8.98
CA LEU A 151 -5.12 5.11 8.33
C LEU A 151 -4.77 5.30 6.85
N LEU A 152 -3.81 4.52 6.35
CA LEU A 152 -3.50 4.49 4.91
C LEU A 152 -4.07 3.23 4.29
N VAL A 153 -4.75 3.39 3.16
CA VAL A 153 -5.24 2.28 2.33
C VAL A 153 -4.65 2.41 0.93
N LEU A 154 -3.93 1.39 0.49
CA LEU A 154 -3.54 1.18 -0.91
C LEU A 154 -4.43 0.09 -1.51
N HIS A 155 -4.81 0.22 -2.78
CA HIS A 155 -5.59 -0.81 -3.46
C HIS A 155 -5.31 -0.87 -4.96
N SER A 156 -5.37 -2.06 -5.55
CA SER A 156 -5.33 -2.25 -7.00
C SER A 156 -6.66 -1.84 -7.66
N ASP A 157 -6.70 -1.83 -8.97
CA ASP A 157 -7.87 -1.41 -9.74
C ASP A 157 -9.01 -2.47 -9.77
N GLY A 158 -8.76 -3.67 -9.28
CA GLY A 158 -9.81 -4.66 -9.02
C GLY A 158 -10.85 -4.17 -8.00
N LEU A 159 -10.48 -3.23 -7.13
CA LEU A 159 -11.44 -2.54 -6.28
C LEU A 159 -12.16 -1.45 -7.09
N PRO A 160 -13.52 -1.36 -7.05
CA PRO A 160 -14.24 -0.33 -7.77
C PRO A 160 -13.76 1.08 -7.43
N SER A 161 -13.56 1.94 -8.43
CA SER A 161 -12.99 3.29 -8.26
C SER A 161 -13.78 4.20 -7.29
N ARG A 162 -15.07 3.92 -7.11
CA ARG A 162 -15.98 4.64 -6.21
C ARG A 162 -16.37 3.82 -4.98
N TRP A 163 -15.44 2.99 -4.47
CA TRP A 163 -15.69 2.35 -3.19
C TRP A 163 -15.77 3.40 -2.07
N SER A 164 -16.63 3.15 -1.10
CA SER A 164 -16.77 4.01 0.08
C SER A 164 -16.25 3.28 1.30
N PRO A 165 -15.40 3.92 2.12
CA PRO A 165 -14.94 3.34 3.37
C PRO A 165 -16.13 3.05 4.30
N GLY A 166 -16.31 1.79 4.65
CA GLY A 166 -17.29 1.38 5.66
C GLY A 166 -16.81 1.64 7.09
N PRO A 167 -17.64 1.32 8.10
CA PRO A 167 -17.31 1.54 9.52
C PRO A 167 -15.97 0.93 9.97
N ALA A 168 -15.59 -0.23 9.44
CA ALA A 168 -14.32 -0.88 9.79
C ALA A 168 -13.10 -0.03 9.43
N ALA A 169 -13.15 0.71 8.33
CA ALA A 169 -12.07 1.61 7.91
C ALA A 169 -11.96 2.88 8.79
N HIS A 170 -12.87 3.08 9.72
CA HIS A 170 -12.80 4.15 10.73
C HIS A 170 -12.23 3.67 12.07
N SER A 171 -11.97 2.37 12.21
CA SER A 171 -11.44 1.79 13.45
C SER A 171 -9.92 1.60 13.34
N THR A 172 -9.16 2.22 14.25
CA THR A 172 -7.73 1.96 14.41
C THR A 172 -7.46 0.79 15.38
N SER A 173 -8.49 0.22 16.00
CA SER A 173 -8.37 -0.92 16.92
C SER A 173 -8.37 -2.28 16.21
N LEU A 174 -8.92 -2.35 14.99
CA LEU A 174 -8.94 -3.57 14.20
C LEU A 174 -7.56 -3.88 13.61
N ASP A 175 -7.29 -5.16 13.39
CA ASP A 175 -6.12 -5.58 12.63
C ASP A 175 -6.18 -5.05 11.19
N PRO A 176 -5.07 -4.51 10.63
CA PRO A 176 -5.04 -3.99 9.26
C PRO A 176 -5.49 -5.01 8.20
N ALA A 177 -5.19 -6.29 8.36
CA ALA A 177 -5.65 -7.32 7.43
C ALA A 177 -7.18 -7.51 7.49
N VAL A 178 -7.77 -7.39 8.67
CA VAL A 178 -9.23 -7.40 8.84
C VAL A 178 -9.86 -6.19 8.17
N ILE A 179 -9.28 -5.00 8.35
CA ILE A 179 -9.74 -3.78 7.67
C ILE A 179 -9.69 -3.98 6.14
N ALA A 180 -8.58 -4.50 5.62
CA ALA A 180 -8.43 -4.78 4.19
C ALA A 180 -9.49 -5.77 3.68
N ALA A 181 -9.73 -6.87 4.39
CA ALA A 181 -10.74 -7.88 4.02
C ALA A 181 -12.16 -7.30 4.01
N VAL A 182 -12.49 -6.47 5.00
CA VAL A 182 -13.79 -5.79 5.06
C VAL A 182 -13.96 -4.81 3.92
N ILE A 183 -12.93 -4.05 3.55
CA ILE A 183 -12.96 -3.14 2.39
C ILE A 183 -13.27 -3.93 1.11
N VAL A 184 -12.58 -5.05 0.86
CA VAL A 184 -12.84 -5.90 -0.32
C VAL A 184 -14.28 -6.41 -0.32
N ARG A 185 -14.74 -6.95 0.82
CA ARG A 185 -16.11 -7.45 0.96
C ARG A 185 -17.17 -6.39 0.66
N ASP A 186 -17.01 -5.20 1.25
CA ASP A 186 -18.02 -4.14 1.18
C ASP A 186 -18.03 -3.41 -0.17
N ALA A 187 -16.87 -3.41 -0.86
CA ALA A 187 -16.74 -2.82 -2.19
C ALA A 187 -17.31 -3.71 -3.30
N SER A 188 -17.38 -5.03 -3.08
CA SER A 188 -17.90 -6.00 -4.02
C SER A 188 -19.37 -6.34 -3.73
N SER A 189 -20.17 -6.56 -4.78
CA SER A 189 -21.56 -7.03 -4.67
C SER A 189 -21.95 -7.79 -5.95
N PRO A 190 -23.04 -8.57 -5.96
CA PRO A 190 -23.54 -9.19 -7.18
C PRO A 190 -23.80 -8.19 -8.32
N ALA A 191 -24.16 -6.95 -7.99
CA ALA A 191 -24.38 -5.88 -8.97
C ALA A 191 -23.07 -5.18 -9.39
N ARG A 192 -22.00 -5.35 -8.61
CA ARG A 192 -20.64 -4.82 -8.87
C ARG A 192 -19.62 -5.89 -8.52
N PRO A 193 -19.55 -6.97 -9.32
CA PRO A 193 -18.58 -8.03 -9.06
C PRO A 193 -17.15 -7.51 -9.27
N VAL A 194 -16.22 -8.10 -8.55
CA VAL A 194 -14.78 -7.96 -8.82
C VAL A 194 -14.50 -8.42 -10.25
N ARG A 195 -13.72 -7.66 -11.01
CA ARG A 195 -13.45 -7.90 -12.43
C ARG A 195 -11.98 -8.17 -12.74
N ASP A 196 -11.13 -8.09 -11.74
CA ASP A 196 -9.68 -8.30 -11.82
C ASP A 196 -9.14 -8.79 -10.49
N ASP A 197 -7.85 -9.14 -10.45
CA ASP A 197 -7.13 -9.36 -9.20
C ASP A 197 -7.37 -8.18 -8.27
N THR A 198 -7.63 -8.44 -7.01
CA THR A 198 -8.01 -7.39 -6.06
C THR A 198 -7.13 -7.46 -4.83
N THR A 199 -6.34 -6.43 -4.63
CA THR A 199 -5.45 -6.31 -3.49
C THR A 199 -5.75 -5.03 -2.72
N VAL A 200 -5.83 -5.15 -1.40
CA VAL A 200 -5.91 -4.02 -0.47
C VAL A 200 -4.83 -4.20 0.58
N ALA A 201 -4.05 -3.16 0.81
CA ALA A 201 -3.00 -3.11 1.84
C ALA A 201 -3.20 -1.88 2.72
N VAL A 202 -3.03 -2.05 4.03
CA VAL A 202 -3.36 -1.05 5.05
C VAL A 202 -2.19 -0.83 5.98
N LEU A 203 -1.86 0.44 6.28
CA LEU A 203 -1.08 0.85 7.44
C LEU A 203 -2.01 1.48 8.48
N SER A 204 -1.84 1.08 9.74
CA SER A 204 -2.60 1.57 10.88
C SER A 204 -1.68 1.81 12.06
N PRO A 205 -1.91 2.85 12.88
CA PRO A 205 -1.25 2.96 14.18
C PRO A 205 -1.52 1.70 15.01
N SER A 206 -0.57 1.30 15.81
CA SER A 206 -0.85 0.30 16.84
C SER A 206 -1.71 0.94 17.91
N PRO A 207 -2.75 0.27 18.42
CA PRO A 207 -3.47 0.78 19.59
C PRO A 207 -2.46 0.93 20.73
N PRO A 208 -2.63 1.94 21.58
CA PRO A 208 -1.84 2.03 22.81
C PRO A 208 -1.99 0.70 23.56
N ASP A 209 -0.87 0.15 24.02
CA ASP A 209 -0.89 -1.07 24.83
C ASP A 209 -1.92 -0.88 25.93
N ARG A 210 -2.96 -1.66 25.92
CA ARG A 210 -3.83 -1.82 27.09
C ARG A 210 -2.97 -2.55 28.10
N LEU A 211 -2.36 -1.82 29.02
CA LEU A 211 -1.79 -2.44 30.20
C LEU A 211 -2.87 -3.32 30.83
N PRO A 212 -2.54 -4.56 31.16
CA PRO A 212 -3.48 -5.47 31.82
C PRO A 212 -3.96 -4.95 33.17
#